data_191d5407aeb7585ab68224462386fc7f
#
_entry.id   191d5407aeb7585ab68224462386fc7f
#
_cell.length_a   1.000
_cell.length_b   1.000
_cell.length_c   1.000
_cell.angle_alpha   90.00
_cell.angle_beta   90.00
_cell.angle_gamma   90.00
#
_symmetry.space_group_name_H-M   'P 1'
#
loop_
_entity.id
_entity.type
_entity.pdbx_description
1 polymer ?
#
loop_
_entity_poly.entity_id
_entity_poly.type
_entity_poly.pdbx_seq_one_letter_code
_entity_poly.pdbx_strand_id
1 'polypeptide(L)'
;MSKERKMSSSHPFRDVIVCLTFGTLAATASAQADQTKTENGWTFEISPYLWMSGVRGDVGVFERLPPSSIDVSFGDIFNHIDWPAVVFVSGEAWKGRFAILGDVQYIKLKASASTPGPLFGTGTLVQQNFHSTIAGAYRFIDSPKITVDGLAGARIFYVNNELTLTSALLRGRSGSSSDAWVNPVIGVRGTLPFATGFSVDGYLDAGGFGISSDWTWQIYGGVGYRFKKWLTAYAGYRYLDVRHRNGGFLYDVTQQGPVLGIRFIF
;
A
#
# COMPACT_ATOMS: atom_id res chain seq x y z
N MET A 1 29.17 -31.21 -40.21
CA MET A 1 27.72 -30.92 -40.22
C MET A 1 27.23 -31.07 -38.79
N SER A 2 27.19 -29.96 -38.04
CA SER A 2 26.75 -29.90 -36.66
C SER A 2 25.33 -29.30 -36.64
N LYS A 3 24.39 -30.06 -36.11
CA LYS A 3 22.97 -29.64 -35.97
C LYS A 3 22.79 -28.92 -34.65
N GLU A 4 22.71 -27.59 -34.69
CA GLU A 4 22.26 -26.80 -33.55
C GLU A 4 20.78 -27.09 -33.24
N ARG A 5 20.52 -27.49 -32.01
CA ARG A 5 19.15 -27.67 -31.46
C ARG A 5 18.74 -26.37 -30.78
N LYS A 6 17.91 -25.60 -31.47
CA LYS A 6 17.20 -24.44 -30.88
C LYS A 6 16.29 -24.93 -29.77
N MET A 7 16.57 -24.55 -28.54
CA MET A 7 15.62 -24.66 -27.42
C MET A 7 14.60 -23.54 -27.54
N SER A 8 13.38 -23.91 -27.85
CA SER A 8 12.20 -23.05 -27.81
C SER A 8 11.76 -22.88 -26.34
N SER A 9 11.93 -21.67 -25.79
CA SER A 9 11.31 -21.29 -24.51
C SER A 9 9.85 -20.91 -24.77
N SER A 10 8.94 -21.83 -24.53
CA SER A 10 7.51 -21.53 -24.47
C SER A 10 7.20 -20.90 -23.11
N HIS A 11 6.86 -19.62 -23.10
CA HIS A 11 6.21 -18.98 -21.98
C HIS A 11 4.69 -19.20 -22.10
N PRO A 12 4.05 -19.87 -21.16
CA PRO A 12 2.60 -19.98 -21.13
C PRO A 12 2.00 -19.01 -20.10
N PHE A 13 1.95 -17.71 -20.40
CA PHE A 13 1.08 -16.77 -19.69
C PHE A 13 0.76 -15.60 -20.62
N ARG A 14 -0.20 -15.82 -21.50
CA ARG A 14 -0.94 -14.76 -22.18
C ARG A 14 -2.42 -15.02 -21.94
N ASP A 15 -3.12 -13.92 -21.64
CA ASP A 15 -4.56 -13.71 -21.73
C ASP A 15 -5.40 -14.10 -20.52
N VAL A 16 -5.52 -13.15 -19.55
CA VAL A 16 -6.77 -12.93 -18.84
C VAL A 16 -7.08 -11.43 -18.88
N ILE A 17 -7.88 -11.03 -19.87
CA ILE A 17 -8.50 -9.71 -19.92
C ILE A 17 -9.74 -9.79 -19.02
N VAL A 18 -9.68 -9.12 -17.87
CA VAL A 18 -10.87 -8.88 -17.05
C VAL A 18 -11.48 -7.56 -17.51
N CYS A 19 -12.54 -7.65 -18.33
CA CYS A 19 -13.40 -6.53 -18.67
C CYS A 19 -14.28 -6.16 -17.46
N LEU A 20 -13.90 -5.12 -16.72
CA LEU A 20 -14.79 -4.41 -15.80
C LEU A 20 -15.63 -3.42 -16.60
N THR A 21 -16.84 -3.80 -16.95
CA THR A 21 -17.84 -2.90 -17.55
C THR A 21 -18.40 -1.98 -16.47
N PHE A 22 -17.93 -0.74 -16.42
CA PHE A 22 -18.61 0.32 -15.67
C PHE A 22 -19.79 0.85 -16.46
N GLY A 23 -20.99 0.57 -15.95
CA GLY A 23 -22.23 1.15 -16.48
C GLY A 23 -22.24 2.68 -16.30
N THR A 24 -22.40 3.39 -17.39
CA THR A 24 -22.55 4.84 -17.43
C THR A 24 -23.90 5.26 -16.85
N LEU A 25 -23.92 5.86 -15.66
CA LEU A 25 -25.04 6.69 -15.19
C LEU A 25 -24.62 8.16 -15.26
N ALA A 26 -25.08 8.83 -16.31
CA ALA A 26 -25.01 10.27 -16.40
C ALA A 26 -26.06 10.89 -15.48
N ALA A 27 -25.63 11.58 -14.42
CA ALA A 27 -26.49 12.43 -13.61
C ALA A 27 -25.88 13.82 -13.53
N THR A 28 -26.53 14.77 -14.18
CA THR A 28 -26.27 16.21 -14.06
C THR A 28 -26.66 16.66 -12.66
N ALA A 29 -25.69 17.06 -11.83
CA ALA A 29 -25.96 17.67 -10.53
C ALA A 29 -25.12 18.95 -10.37
N SER A 30 -25.82 20.04 -10.23
CA SER A 30 -25.29 21.35 -9.83
C SER A 30 -24.69 21.25 -8.43
N ALA A 31 -23.38 21.46 -8.32
CA ALA A 31 -22.65 21.35 -7.06
C ALA A 31 -22.64 22.73 -6.35
N GLN A 32 -23.43 22.87 -5.33
CA GLN A 32 -23.26 23.90 -4.31
C GLN A 32 -22.54 23.28 -3.11
N ALA A 33 -21.39 23.84 -2.77
CA ALA A 33 -20.56 23.33 -1.68
C ALA A 33 -21.18 23.73 -0.34
N ASP A 34 -21.90 22.78 0.26
CA ASP A 34 -22.32 22.83 1.65
C ASP A 34 -21.70 21.62 2.34
N GLN A 35 -20.77 21.88 3.27
CA GLN A 35 -20.13 20.81 4.02
C GLN A 35 -21.16 20.23 4.99
N THR A 36 -21.37 18.92 4.96
CA THR A 36 -22.09 18.19 6.00
C THR A 36 -21.27 18.27 7.28
N LYS A 37 -21.50 19.31 8.09
CA LYS A 37 -21.01 19.36 9.45
C LYS A 37 -22.02 18.60 10.33
N THR A 38 -21.54 17.66 11.12
CA THR A 38 -22.33 17.08 12.22
C THR A 38 -22.72 18.20 13.20
N GLU A 39 -23.80 18.02 13.96
CA GLU A 39 -24.27 18.99 14.98
C GLU A 39 -23.17 19.43 15.96
N ASN A 40 -22.13 18.60 16.17
CA ASN A 40 -20.99 18.88 17.03
C ASN A 40 -19.78 19.53 16.31
N GLY A 41 -19.91 19.92 15.03
CA GLY A 41 -18.83 20.53 14.25
C GLY A 41 -17.70 19.58 13.84
N TRP A 42 -17.89 18.27 13.98
CA TRP A 42 -17.01 17.25 13.45
C TRP A 42 -17.38 16.90 12.01
N THR A 43 -16.38 16.52 11.21
CA THR A 43 -16.53 15.89 9.90
C THR A 43 -15.71 14.63 9.89
N PHE A 44 -16.30 13.52 9.47
CA PHE A 44 -15.63 12.23 9.36
C PHE A 44 -15.48 11.82 7.91
N GLU A 45 -14.35 11.25 7.59
CA GLU A 45 -14.09 10.68 6.27
C GLU A 45 -13.62 9.23 6.42
N ILE A 46 -14.09 8.35 5.55
CA ILE A 46 -13.59 6.99 5.40
C ILE A 46 -13.34 6.70 3.93
N SER A 47 -12.20 6.13 3.62
CA SER A 47 -11.76 5.90 2.25
C SER A 47 -11.20 4.50 2.09
N PRO A 48 -12.02 3.52 1.72
CA PRO A 48 -11.50 2.27 1.19
C PRO A 48 -10.80 2.51 -0.15
N TYR A 49 -9.69 1.85 -0.35
CA TYR A 49 -8.91 1.99 -1.58
C TYR A 49 -8.18 0.71 -1.95
N LEU A 50 -7.68 0.66 -3.17
CA LEU A 50 -6.77 -0.35 -3.67
C LEU A 50 -5.44 0.34 -4.04
N TRP A 51 -4.34 -0.17 -3.52
CA TRP A 51 -3.00 0.21 -3.95
C TRP A 51 -2.36 -0.93 -4.73
N MET A 52 -2.26 -0.76 -6.03
CA MET A 52 -1.69 -1.74 -6.96
C MET A 52 -0.17 -1.61 -7.01
N SER A 53 0.47 -1.84 -5.86
CA SER A 53 1.92 -1.67 -5.74
C SER A 53 2.68 -2.91 -6.17
N GLY A 54 3.79 -2.71 -6.89
CA GLY A 54 4.92 -3.64 -6.90
C GLY A 54 5.83 -3.37 -5.71
N VAL A 55 6.73 -4.32 -5.42
CA VAL A 55 7.74 -4.25 -4.35
C VAL A 55 9.09 -4.56 -4.93
N ARG A 56 10.06 -3.69 -4.69
CA ARG A 56 11.46 -3.86 -5.14
C ARG A 56 12.42 -3.51 -4.03
N GLY A 57 13.50 -4.26 -3.88
CA GLY A 57 14.54 -3.97 -2.89
C GLY A 57 15.21 -5.21 -2.33
N ASP A 58 15.86 -5.08 -1.19
CA ASP A 58 16.58 -6.14 -0.51
C ASP A 58 15.87 -6.53 0.79
N VAL A 59 15.62 -7.82 0.94
CA VAL A 59 14.94 -8.39 2.11
C VAL A 59 15.80 -9.51 2.70
N GLY A 60 16.13 -9.39 3.97
CA GLY A 60 16.80 -10.43 4.75
C GLY A 60 15.96 -10.72 5.98
N VAL A 61 15.07 -11.71 5.87
CA VAL A 61 14.10 -12.04 6.93
C VAL A 61 14.52 -13.20 7.81
N PHE A 62 15.58 -13.89 7.45
CA PHE A 62 16.14 -15.01 8.22
C PHE A 62 17.62 -14.76 8.50
N GLU A 63 18.00 -14.66 9.78
CA GLU A 63 19.37 -14.38 10.23
C GLU A 63 20.46 -15.28 9.62
N ARG A 64 20.09 -16.50 9.20
CA ARG A 64 21.03 -17.49 8.66
C ARG A 64 21.06 -17.55 7.15
N LEU A 65 20.24 -16.78 6.46
CA LEU A 65 20.22 -16.69 5.01
C LEU A 65 20.70 -15.29 4.58
N PRO A 66 21.50 -15.19 3.52
CA PRO A 66 21.88 -13.89 3.00
C PRO A 66 20.64 -13.12 2.52
N PRO A 67 20.65 -11.78 2.60
CA PRO A 67 19.60 -10.97 2.02
C PRO A 67 19.41 -11.30 0.53
N SER A 68 18.17 -11.24 0.09
CA SER A 68 17.79 -11.49 -1.30
C SER A 68 17.18 -10.26 -1.91
N SER A 69 17.62 -9.88 -3.09
CA SER A 69 16.97 -8.85 -3.88
C SER A 69 15.65 -9.37 -4.44
N ILE A 70 14.61 -8.58 -4.28
CA ILE A 70 13.27 -8.88 -4.79
C ILE A 70 12.86 -7.80 -5.79
N ASP A 71 12.15 -8.23 -6.83
CA ASP A 71 11.47 -7.37 -7.81
C ASP A 71 10.17 -8.06 -8.19
N VAL A 72 9.10 -7.70 -7.49
CA VAL A 72 7.79 -8.34 -7.60
C VAL A 72 6.79 -7.33 -8.12
N SER A 73 6.17 -7.63 -9.27
CA SER A 73 5.14 -6.77 -9.85
C SER A 73 3.83 -6.87 -9.08
N PHE A 74 2.93 -5.88 -9.24
CA PHE A 74 1.58 -5.97 -8.70
C PHE A 74 0.83 -7.20 -9.22
N GLY A 75 1.00 -7.57 -10.49
CA GLY A 75 0.36 -8.76 -11.06
C GLY A 75 0.79 -10.05 -10.36
N ASP A 76 2.07 -10.18 -10.02
CA ASP A 76 2.57 -11.31 -9.26
C ASP A 76 2.01 -11.30 -7.83
N ILE A 77 1.96 -10.15 -7.18
CA ILE A 77 1.37 -9.98 -5.85
C ILE A 77 -0.11 -10.38 -5.89
N PHE A 78 -0.87 -9.86 -6.85
CA PHE A 78 -2.31 -10.12 -6.98
C PHE A 78 -2.64 -11.61 -7.13
N ASN A 79 -1.81 -12.36 -7.87
CA ASN A 79 -1.98 -13.79 -8.07
C ASN A 79 -1.67 -14.64 -6.81
N HIS A 80 -0.97 -14.05 -5.84
CA HIS A 80 -0.55 -14.73 -4.60
C HIS A 80 -1.27 -14.22 -3.35
N ILE A 81 -2.27 -13.34 -3.51
CA ILE A 81 -3.10 -12.89 -2.39
C ILE A 81 -3.88 -14.08 -1.80
N ASP A 82 -3.77 -14.25 -0.49
CA ASP A 82 -4.58 -15.20 0.26
C ASP A 82 -5.92 -14.53 0.64
N TRP A 83 -6.88 -14.55 -0.30
CA TRP A 83 -8.17 -13.91 -0.13
C TRP A 83 -8.99 -14.55 0.99
N PRO A 84 -9.75 -13.79 1.82
CA PRO A 84 -10.03 -12.34 1.76
C PRO A 84 -9.07 -11.45 2.60
N ALA A 85 -7.86 -11.88 2.90
CA ALA A 85 -6.96 -11.21 3.82
C ALA A 85 -6.24 -10.00 3.19
N VAL A 86 -7.03 -9.03 2.71
CA VAL A 86 -6.56 -7.73 2.21
C VAL A 86 -7.45 -6.63 2.76
N VAL A 87 -6.85 -5.63 3.40
CA VAL A 87 -7.54 -4.42 3.88
C VAL A 87 -6.69 -3.21 3.54
N PHE A 88 -7.27 -2.26 2.80
CA PHE A 88 -6.71 -0.94 2.59
C PHE A 88 -7.78 0.10 2.86
N VAL A 89 -7.64 0.84 3.95
CA VAL A 89 -8.60 1.85 4.36
C VAL A 89 -7.90 3.01 5.04
N SER A 90 -8.29 4.23 4.69
CA SER A 90 -7.94 5.42 5.46
C SER A 90 -9.17 6.07 6.06
N GLY A 91 -8.98 6.79 7.15
CA GLY A 91 -10.04 7.52 7.84
C GLY A 91 -9.53 8.81 8.43
N GLU A 92 -10.41 9.80 8.54
CA GLU A 92 -10.10 11.11 9.10
C GLU A 92 -11.25 11.61 9.97
N ALA A 93 -10.90 12.32 11.04
CA ALA A 93 -11.83 13.03 11.87
C ALA A 93 -11.37 14.49 12.04
N TRP A 94 -12.13 15.42 11.49
CA TRP A 94 -11.84 16.86 11.47
C TRP A 94 -12.68 17.62 12.48
N LYS A 95 -12.05 18.56 13.19
CA LYS A 95 -12.73 19.58 13.98
C LYS A 95 -12.06 20.94 13.76
N GLY A 96 -12.74 21.83 13.04
CA GLY A 96 -12.16 23.09 12.62
C GLY A 96 -10.90 22.88 11.76
N ARG A 97 -9.73 23.33 12.24
CA ARG A 97 -8.45 23.19 11.54
C ARG A 97 -7.63 21.97 11.96
N PHE A 98 -8.12 21.19 12.93
CA PHE A 98 -7.41 20.02 13.43
C PHE A 98 -8.03 18.74 12.92
N ALA A 99 -7.22 17.74 12.65
CA ALA A 99 -7.67 16.39 12.32
C ALA A 99 -6.82 15.33 13.01
N ILE A 100 -7.44 14.15 13.14
CA ILE A 100 -6.74 12.89 13.36
C ILE A 100 -6.92 12.06 12.10
N LEU A 101 -5.83 11.46 11.64
CA LEU A 101 -5.75 10.67 10.42
C LEU A 101 -5.34 9.25 10.78
N GLY A 102 -5.92 8.28 10.11
CA GLY A 102 -5.53 6.89 10.17
C GLY A 102 -5.45 6.30 8.76
N ASP A 103 -4.41 5.53 8.48
CA ASP A 103 -4.28 4.73 7.27
C ASP A 103 -3.89 3.32 7.71
N VAL A 104 -4.61 2.30 7.26
CA VAL A 104 -4.38 0.90 7.60
C VAL A 104 -4.27 0.09 6.31
N GLN A 105 -3.19 -0.65 6.21
CA GLN A 105 -2.92 -1.55 5.11
C GLN A 105 -2.51 -2.92 5.66
N TYR A 106 -3.22 -3.94 5.23
CA TYR A 106 -2.93 -5.32 5.56
C TYR A 106 -3.04 -6.16 4.29
N ILE A 107 -2.03 -6.99 4.06
CA ILE A 107 -2.03 -7.95 2.97
C ILE A 107 -1.36 -9.24 3.42
N LYS A 108 -1.98 -10.36 3.11
CA LYS A 108 -1.40 -11.69 3.27
C LYS A 108 -1.17 -12.32 1.92
N LEU A 109 0.06 -12.74 1.67
CA LEU A 109 0.49 -13.37 0.44
C LEU A 109 0.86 -14.83 0.73
N LYS A 110 0.55 -15.71 -0.23
CA LYS A 110 0.94 -17.12 -0.17
C LYS A 110 1.49 -17.54 -1.52
N ALA A 111 2.73 -17.98 -1.52
CA ALA A 111 3.40 -18.48 -2.71
C ALA A 111 3.95 -19.89 -2.43
N SER A 112 3.81 -20.79 -3.40
CA SER A 112 4.38 -22.14 -3.34
C SER A 112 5.16 -22.42 -4.59
N ALA A 113 6.35 -22.99 -4.45
CA ALA A 113 7.21 -23.38 -5.55
C ALA A 113 7.88 -24.74 -5.27
N SER A 114 8.21 -25.46 -6.33
CA SER A 114 9.03 -26.65 -6.21
C SER A 114 10.43 -26.27 -5.77
N THR A 115 10.98 -26.96 -4.79
CA THR A 115 12.35 -26.72 -4.32
C THR A 115 13.36 -27.41 -5.23
N PRO A 116 14.52 -26.79 -5.47
CA PRO A 116 15.60 -27.44 -6.21
C PRO A 116 16.14 -28.65 -5.46
N GLY A 117 16.35 -29.76 -6.18
CA GLY A 117 16.97 -31.01 -5.66
C GLY A 117 15.97 -32.02 -5.09
N PRO A 118 16.45 -33.22 -4.73
CA PRO A 118 15.60 -34.34 -4.38
C PRO A 118 15.14 -34.37 -2.92
N LEU A 119 15.64 -33.47 -2.06
CA LEU A 119 15.42 -33.54 -0.61
C LEU A 119 14.07 -32.99 -0.16
N PHE A 120 13.59 -31.92 -0.80
CA PHE A 120 12.30 -31.31 -0.52
C PHE A 120 11.49 -31.20 -1.81
N GLY A 121 10.18 -31.41 -1.74
CA GLY A 121 9.29 -31.35 -2.91
C GLY A 121 8.73 -29.95 -3.16
N THR A 122 8.23 -29.28 -2.11
CA THR A 122 7.57 -27.98 -2.20
C THR A 122 7.99 -27.08 -1.07
N GLY A 123 8.28 -25.82 -1.38
CA GLY A 123 8.40 -24.72 -0.44
C GLY A 123 7.16 -23.84 -0.51
N THR A 124 6.55 -23.54 0.62
CA THR A 124 5.45 -22.60 0.75
C THR A 124 5.89 -21.44 1.62
N LEU A 125 5.84 -20.22 1.08
CA LEU A 125 6.06 -18.98 1.81
C LEU A 125 4.72 -18.30 2.06
N VAL A 126 4.44 -18.00 3.32
CA VAL A 126 3.35 -17.15 3.75
C VAL A 126 3.95 -15.86 4.30
N GLN A 127 3.58 -14.73 3.71
CA GLN A 127 4.02 -13.42 4.14
C GLN A 127 2.82 -12.57 4.55
N GLN A 128 2.89 -11.98 5.73
CA GLN A 128 1.92 -11.02 6.24
C GLN A 128 2.60 -9.67 6.38
N ASN A 129 2.05 -8.67 5.73
CA ASN A 129 2.51 -7.29 5.82
C ASN A 129 1.37 -6.44 6.38
N PHE A 130 1.66 -5.77 7.47
CA PHE A 130 0.79 -4.76 8.04
C PHE A 130 1.58 -3.46 8.13
N HIS A 131 1.01 -2.38 7.62
CA HIS A 131 1.48 -1.07 7.99
C HIS A 131 0.31 -0.11 8.23
N SER A 132 0.48 0.77 9.20
CA SER A 132 -0.50 1.75 9.59
C SER A 132 0.18 3.07 9.89
N THR A 133 -0.46 4.17 9.51
CA THR A 133 -0.04 5.52 9.89
C THR A 133 -1.14 6.15 10.72
N ILE A 134 -0.79 6.70 11.89
CA ILE A 134 -1.67 7.51 12.72
C ILE A 134 -1.01 8.86 12.89
N ALA A 135 -1.70 9.95 12.55
CA ALA A 135 -1.15 11.29 12.62
C ALA A 135 -2.19 12.32 13.05
N GLY A 136 -1.73 13.34 13.74
CA GLY A 136 -2.45 14.60 13.88
C GLY A 136 -2.15 15.50 12.70
N ALA A 137 -3.13 16.28 12.25
CA ALA A 137 -2.93 17.29 11.21
C ALA A 137 -3.46 18.65 11.64
N TYR A 138 -2.83 19.69 11.10
CA TYR A 138 -3.26 21.07 11.24
C TYR A 138 -3.34 21.76 9.89
N ARG A 139 -4.47 22.38 9.59
CA ARG A 139 -4.71 23.11 8.34
C ARG A 139 -4.15 24.52 8.41
N PHE A 140 -3.01 24.75 7.76
CA PHE A 140 -2.35 26.06 7.69
C PHE A 140 -3.06 26.96 6.68
N ILE A 141 -3.40 26.43 5.49
CA ILE A 141 -4.11 27.15 4.45
C ILE A 141 -5.49 26.51 4.29
N ASP A 142 -6.51 27.33 4.42
CA ASP A 142 -7.91 26.94 4.28
C ASP A 142 -8.62 27.95 3.38
N SER A 143 -8.63 27.68 2.09
CA SER A 143 -9.29 28.53 1.11
C SER A 143 -10.03 27.69 0.07
N PRO A 144 -11.02 28.27 -0.63
CA PRO A 144 -11.74 27.58 -1.69
C PRO A 144 -10.85 27.12 -2.87
N LYS A 145 -9.66 27.74 -3.01
CA LYS A 145 -8.72 27.44 -4.11
C LYS A 145 -7.67 26.41 -3.74
N ILE A 146 -7.31 26.32 -2.47
CA ILE A 146 -6.27 25.41 -1.99
C ILE A 146 -6.41 25.17 -0.49
N THR A 147 -6.23 23.93 -0.06
CA THR A 147 -5.98 23.59 1.33
C THR A 147 -4.59 23.02 1.49
N VAL A 148 -3.91 23.35 2.59
CA VAL A 148 -2.60 22.79 2.94
C VAL A 148 -2.60 22.45 4.42
N ASP A 149 -2.31 21.18 4.70
CA ASP A 149 -2.24 20.63 6.05
C ASP A 149 -0.82 20.15 6.33
N GLY A 150 -0.27 20.48 7.49
CA GLY A 150 0.92 19.84 8.05
C GLY A 150 0.48 18.68 8.95
N LEU A 151 1.28 17.63 9.01
CA LEU A 151 0.97 16.46 9.79
C LEU A 151 2.20 15.94 10.55
N ALA A 152 1.94 15.35 11.71
CA ALA A 152 2.93 14.65 12.53
C ALA A 152 2.29 13.45 13.22
N GLY A 153 3.03 12.35 13.30
CA GLY A 153 2.49 11.11 13.85
C GLY A 153 3.47 9.97 13.88
N ALA A 154 2.94 8.76 13.79
CA ALA A 154 3.71 7.53 13.79
C ALA A 154 3.25 6.59 12.67
N ARG A 155 4.20 5.90 12.05
CA ARG A 155 3.98 4.82 11.11
C ARG A 155 4.46 3.51 11.72
N ILE A 156 3.56 2.54 11.81
CA ILE A 156 3.75 1.24 12.40
C ILE A 156 3.91 0.23 11.27
N PHE A 157 4.91 -0.61 11.35
CA PHE A 157 5.12 -1.74 10.46
C PHE A 157 5.11 -3.04 11.25
N TYR A 158 4.58 -4.08 10.64
CA TYR A 158 4.73 -5.46 11.08
C TYR A 158 4.86 -6.36 9.86
N VAL A 159 5.94 -7.12 9.81
CA VAL A 159 6.21 -8.09 8.75
C VAL A 159 6.43 -9.44 9.38
N ASN A 160 5.68 -10.44 8.92
CA ASN A 160 5.85 -11.83 9.35
C ASN A 160 6.01 -12.72 8.12
N ASN A 161 7.04 -13.55 8.12
CA ASN A 161 7.35 -14.51 7.08
C ASN A 161 7.40 -15.90 7.66
N GLU A 162 6.69 -16.84 7.08
CA GLU A 162 6.68 -18.25 7.43
C GLU A 162 7.03 -19.07 6.20
N LEU A 163 8.15 -19.81 6.26
CA LEU A 163 8.59 -20.74 5.23
C LEU A 163 8.36 -22.17 5.70
N THR A 164 7.58 -22.92 4.94
CA THR A 164 7.35 -24.35 5.16
C THR A 164 7.92 -25.15 4.00
N LEU A 165 8.82 -26.07 4.27
CA LEU A 165 9.38 -27.03 3.32
C LEU A 165 8.75 -28.40 3.56
N THR A 166 8.08 -28.93 2.55
CA THR A 166 7.49 -30.28 2.59
C THR A 166 8.31 -31.25 1.78
N SER A 167 8.38 -32.50 2.23
CA SER A 167 9.09 -33.56 1.53
C SER A 167 8.36 -34.89 1.71
N ALA A 168 8.39 -35.72 0.67
CA ALA A 168 7.92 -37.11 0.76
C ALA A 168 8.96 -38.05 1.38
N LEU A 169 10.24 -37.64 1.41
CA LEU A 169 11.37 -38.47 1.83
C LEU A 169 11.96 -38.07 3.18
N LEU A 170 11.79 -36.81 3.57
CA LEU A 170 12.35 -36.24 4.81
C LEU A 170 11.24 -35.64 5.67
N ARG A 171 11.55 -35.46 6.96
CA ARG A 171 10.66 -34.71 7.84
C ARG A 171 10.58 -33.25 7.35
N GLY A 172 9.37 -32.74 7.16
CA GLY A 172 9.16 -31.34 6.80
C GLY A 172 9.84 -30.38 7.78
N ARG A 173 10.24 -29.22 7.31
CA ARG A 173 10.84 -28.15 8.11
C ARG A 173 10.03 -26.89 7.95
N SER A 174 9.85 -26.15 9.04
CA SER A 174 9.28 -24.81 9.03
C SER A 174 10.18 -23.84 9.79
N GLY A 175 10.16 -22.59 9.37
CA GLY A 175 10.81 -21.49 10.03
C GLY A 175 9.99 -20.23 9.87
N SER A 176 9.96 -19.39 10.89
CA SER A 176 9.29 -18.10 10.86
C SER A 176 10.23 -17.00 11.31
N SER A 177 10.03 -15.81 10.75
CA SER A 177 10.73 -14.60 11.16
C SER A 177 9.76 -13.44 11.11
N SER A 178 9.72 -12.63 12.17
CA SER A 178 8.86 -11.45 12.24
C SER A 178 9.60 -10.30 12.86
N ASP A 179 9.28 -9.08 12.40
CA ASP A 179 9.72 -7.85 13.03
C ASP A 179 8.60 -6.82 13.05
N ALA A 180 8.61 -5.96 14.07
CA ALA A 180 7.66 -4.87 14.25
C ALA A 180 8.39 -3.62 14.71
N TRP A 181 8.13 -2.50 14.02
CA TRP A 181 8.77 -1.24 14.37
C TRP A 181 7.83 -0.05 14.17
N VAL A 182 8.16 1.06 14.83
CA VAL A 182 7.37 2.29 14.80
C VAL A 182 8.28 3.46 14.43
N ASN A 183 7.92 4.17 13.38
CA ASN A 183 8.63 5.35 12.90
C ASN A 183 7.86 6.62 13.23
N PRO A 184 8.47 7.62 13.88
CA PRO A 184 7.90 8.95 13.86
C PRO A 184 7.90 9.48 12.42
N VAL A 185 6.83 10.18 12.04
CA VAL A 185 6.65 10.76 10.70
C VAL A 185 6.18 12.20 10.80
N ILE A 186 6.69 13.03 9.89
CA ILE A 186 6.21 14.40 9.65
C ILE A 186 5.93 14.58 8.17
N GLY A 187 4.95 15.40 7.81
CA GLY A 187 4.60 15.55 6.41
C GLY A 187 3.72 16.75 6.13
N VAL A 188 3.38 16.87 4.87
CA VAL A 188 2.50 17.89 4.33
C VAL A 188 1.59 17.26 3.29
N ARG A 189 0.37 17.75 3.22
CA ARG A 189 -0.54 17.43 2.12
C ARG A 189 -1.32 18.65 1.68
N GLY A 190 -1.83 18.59 0.47
CA GLY A 190 -2.63 19.67 -0.08
C GLY A 190 -3.67 19.15 -1.07
N THR A 191 -4.75 19.91 -1.17
CA THR A 191 -5.81 19.69 -2.16
C THR A 191 -6.03 20.98 -2.94
N LEU A 192 -6.02 20.88 -4.26
CA LEU A 192 -6.21 21.97 -5.20
C LEU A 192 -7.43 21.68 -6.07
N PRO A 193 -8.61 22.25 -5.79
CA PRO A 193 -9.73 22.24 -6.73
C PRO A 193 -9.38 23.01 -8.00
N PHE A 194 -9.56 22.41 -9.18
CA PHE A 194 -9.19 23.06 -10.46
C PHE A 194 -10.33 23.16 -11.47
N ALA A 195 -11.37 22.33 -11.33
CA ALA A 195 -12.57 22.37 -12.13
C ALA A 195 -13.78 21.91 -11.30
N THR A 196 -14.99 22.07 -11.82
CA THR A 196 -16.22 21.68 -11.12
C THR A 196 -16.17 20.18 -10.74
N GLY A 197 -16.11 19.92 -9.46
CA GLY A 197 -16.03 18.56 -8.90
C GLY A 197 -14.64 17.93 -8.94
N PHE A 198 -13.66 18.49 -9.65
CA PHE A 198 -12.31 17.92 -9.74
C PHE A 198 -11.34 18.60 -8.77
N SER A 199 -10.45 17.79 -8.20
CA SER A 199 -9.32 18.26 -7.39
C SER A 199 -8.04 17.49 -7.73
N VAL A 200 -6.88 18.13 -7.50
CA VAL A 200 -5.59 17.47 -7.40
C VAL A 200 -5.25 17.34 -5.92
N ASP A 201 -4.88 16.15 -5.50
CA ASP A 201 -4.45 15.84 -4.15
C ASP A 201 -2.97 15.46 -4.15
N GLY A 202 -2.21 16.02 -3.23
CA GLY A 202 -0.81 15.72 -3.02
C GLY A 202 -0.51 15.43 -1.55
N TYR A 203 0.41 14.50 -1.31
CA TYR A 203 0.85 14.10 0.04
C TYR A 203 2.34 13.76 0.01
N LEU A 204 3.07 14.21 1.00
CA LEU A 204 4.48 13.90 1.21
C LEU A 204 4.75 13.76 2.70
N ASP A 205 5.43 12.72 3.11
CA ASP A 205 5.97 12.57 4.45
C ASP A 205 7.37 11.96 4.47
N ALA A 206 8.06 12.16 5.58
CA ALA A 206 9.32 11.54 5.91
C ALA A 206 9.34 11.11 7.38
N GLY A 207 10.10 10.07 7.69
CA GLY A 207 10.15 9.51 9.03
C GLY A 207 11.31 8.54 9.26
N GLY A 208 11.29 7.86 10.41
CA GLY A 208 12.35 6.97 10.85
C GLY A 208 13.42 7.73 11.62
N PHE A 209 14.15 8.60 10.97
CA PHE A 209 15.20 9.47 11.54
C PHE A 209 16.22 8.71 12.42
N GLY A 210 16.49 7.42 12.12
CA GLY A 210 17.38 6.58 12.91
C GLY A 210 16.84 6.14 14.28
N ILE A 211 15.54 6.34 14.57
CA ILE A 211 14.92 5.91 15.84
C ILE A 211 14.56 4.41 15.80
N SER A 212 13.84 3.99 14.79
CA SER A 212 13.47 2.57 14.57
C SER A 212 13.81 2.09 13.18
N SER A 213 13.64 2.94 12.16
CA SER A 213 14.20 2.74 10.82
C SER A 213 15.27 3.76 10.54
N ASP A 214 16.22 3.43 9.66
CA ASP A 214 17.19 4.41 9.19
C ASP A 214 16.44 5.57 8.55
N TRP A 215 15.49 5.24 7.65
CA TRP A 215 14.70 6.21 6.90
C TRP A 215 13.43 5.59 6.32
N THR A 216 12.35 6.37 6.27
CA THR A 216 11.14 6.08 5.48
C THR A 216 10.60 7.38 4.90
N TRP A 217 10.10 7.35 3.69
CA TRP A 217 9.39 8.48 3.11
C TRP A 217 8.33 8.02 2.12
N GLN A 218 7.32 8.84 1.91
CA GLN A 218 6.21 8.52 1.04
C GLN A 218 5.79 9.78 0.28
N ILE A 219 5.46 9.60 -0.99
CA ILE A 219 4.79 10.61 -1.81
C ILE A 219 3.57 10.00 -2.49
N TYR A 220 2.51 10.79 -2.56
CA TYR A 220 1.30 10.49 -3.32
C TYR A 220 0.88 11.72 -4.10
N GLY A 221 0.44 11.51 -5.34
CA GLY A 221 -0.22 12.50 -6.16
C GLY A 221 -1.40 11.88 -6.88
N GLY A 222 -2.53 12.59 -6.93
CA GLY A 222 -3.73 12.04 -7.53
C GLY A 222 -4.76 13.10 -7.93
N VAL A 223 -5.81 12.63 -8.57
CA VAL A 223 -6.98 13.41 -8.98
C VAL A 223 -8.22 12.81 -8.35
N GLY A 224 -9.03 13.65 -7.74
CA GLY A 224 -10.34 13.32 -7.19
C GLY A 224 -11.47 13.90 -8.03
N TYR A 225 -12.60 13.19 -8.11
CA TYR A 225 -13.85 13.69 -8.65
C TYR A 225 -14.98 13.52 -7.63
N ARG A 226 -15.59 14.61 -7.23
CA ARG A 226 -16.71 14.67 -6.29
C ARG A 226 -18.03 14.51 -7.02
N PHE A 227 -18.62 13.33 -6.92
CA PHE A 227 -19.94 13.03 -7.50
C PHE A 227 -21.08 13.66 -6.69
N LYS A 228 -20.93 13.63 -5.37
CA LYS A 228 -21.89 14.19 -4.40
C LYS A 228 -21.14 14.84 -3.24
N LYS A 229 -21.80 15.59 -2.40
CA LYS A 229 -21.20 16.21 -1.21
C LYS A 229 -20.49 15.20 -0.30
N TRP A 230 -21.03 13.99 -0.22
CA TRP A 230 -20.57 12.90 0.63
C TRP A 230 -19.74 11.83 -0.10
N LEU A 231 -19.53 11.94 -1.44
CA LEU A 231 -18.92 10.90 -2.25
C LEU A 231 -17.91 11.46 -3.23
N THR A 232 -16.65 11.05 -3.10
CA THR A 232 -15.56 11.37 -4.03
C THR A 232 -14.88 10.07 -4.46
N ALA A 233 -14.70 9.85 -5.75
CA ALA A 233 -13.75 8.85 -6.25
C ALA A 233 -12.42 9.52 -6.54
N TYR A 234 -11.33 8.80 -6.35
CA TYR A 234 -9.99 9.31 -6.63
C TYR A 234 -9.09 8.24 -7.25
N ALA A 235 -8.16 8.71 -8.05
CA ALA A 235 -7.10 7.91 -8.65
C ALA A 235 -5.78 8.65 -8.52
N GLY A 236 -4.70 7.94 -8.31
CA GLY A 236 -3.39 8.55 -8.16
C GLY A 236 -2.26 7.53 -8.23
N TYR A 237 -1.08 7.98 -7.85
CA TYR A 237 0.11 7.17 -7.76
C TYR A 237 0.79 7.39 -6.41
N ARG A 238 1.15 6.31 -5.74
CA ARG A 238 1.85 6.32 -4.44
C ARG A 238 3.21 5.66 -4.60
N TYR A 239 4.20 6.26 -3.97
CA TYR A 239 5.55 5.75 -3.79
C TYR A 239 5.89 5.76 -2.31
N LEU A 240 6.39 4.66 -1.77
CA LEU A 240 6.84 4.48 -0.40
C LEU A 240 8.21 3.81 -0.41
N ASP A 241 9.18 4.39 0.27
CA ASP A 241 10.51 3.84 0.51
C ASP A 241 10.70 3.59 2.01
N VAL A 242 11.22 2.41 2.35
CA VAL A 242 11.45 2.00 3.74
C VAL A 242 12.81 1.36 3.85
N ARG A 243 13.65 1.86 4.75
CA ARG A 243 14.94 1.28 5.11
C ARG A 243 14.97 0.97 6.60
N HIS A 244 14.85 -0.32 6.91
CA HIS A 244 14.87 -0.81 8.28
C HIS A 244 15.84 -1.97 8.43
N ARG A 245 16.67 -1.89 9.48
CA ARG A 245 17.64 -2.92 9.86
C ARG A 245 17.55 -3.15 11.37
N ASN A 246 17.41 -4.40 11.76
CA ASN A 246 17.37 -4.78 13.15
C ASN A 246 18.03 -6.16 13.33
N GLY A 247 19.26 -6.19 13.89
CA GLY A 247 20.03 -7.42 13.98
C GLY A 247 20.25 -8.08 12.62
N GLY A 248 19.72 -9.31 12.44
CA GLY A 248 19.75 -10.03 11.17
C GLY A 248 18.59 -9.77 10.23
N PHE A 249 17.61 -8.91 10.63
CA PHE A 249 16.47 -8.54 9.79
C PHE A 249 16.82 -7.32 8.94
N LEU A 250 16.61 -7.41 7.63
CA LEU A 250 16.78 -6.34 6.67
C LEU A 250 15.48 -6.16 5.89
N TYR A 251 14.99 -4.94 5.83
CA TYR A 251 13.83 -4.55 5.02
C TYR A 251 14.13 -3.21 4.35
N ASP A 252 14.81 -3.27 3.19
CA ASP A 252 15.17 -2.11 2.38
C ASP A 252 14.40 -2.20 1.07
N VAL A 253 13.18 -1.64 1.06
CA VAL A 253 12.24 -1.83 -0.02
C VAL A 253 11.59 -0.54 -0.46
N THR A 254 11.31 -0.49 -1.75
CA THR A 254 10.46 0.48 -2.41
C THR A 254 9.17 -0.18 -2.83
N GLN A 255 8.05 0.43 -2.49
CA GLN A 255 6.71 0.07 -2.96
C GLN A 255 6.15 1.22 -3.78
N GLN A 256 5.67 0.93 -4.99
CA GLN A 256 5.11 1.96 -5.86
C GLN A 256 4.03 1.42 -6.77
N GLY A 257 3.02 2.26 -7.05
CA GLY A 257 1.96 1.85 -7.96
C GLY A 257 0.73 2.75 -7.91
N PRO A 258 -0.22 2.50 -8.84
CA PRO A 258 -1.48 3.21 -8.89
C PRO A 258 -2.33 2.96 -7.63
N VAL A 259 -3.07 4.00 -7.24
CA VAL A 259 -4.07 3.97 -6.17
C VAL A 259 -5.42 4.31 -6.76
N LEU A 260 -6.45 3.53 -6.45
CA LEU A 260 -7.84 3.81 -6.77
C LEU A 260 -8.67 3.72 -5.49
N GLY A 261 -9.50 4.70 -5.22
CA GLY A 261 -10.30 4.70 -4.01
C GLY A 261 -11.57 5.52 -4.09
N ILE A 262 -12.39 5.34 -3.06
CA ILE A 262 -13.63 6.06 -2.85
C ILE A 262 -13.60 6.65 -1.45
N ARG A 263 -13.92 7.94 -1.34
CA ARG A 263 -14.00 8.68 -0.08
C ARG A 263 -15.45 8.99 0.25
N PHE A 264 -15.87 8.59 1.43
CA PHE A 264 -17.16 8.93 2.01
C PHE A 264 -16.97 10.00 3.08
N ILE A 265 -17.82 11.02 3.09
CA ILE A 265 -17.78 12.17 4.02
C ILE A 265 -19.11 12.23 4.78
N PHE A 266 -19.03 12.33 6.11
CA PHE A 266 -20.19 12.34 7.03
C PHE A 266 -20.21 13.57 7.93
#